data_e8e064fab78992c6e52ba32b54b49200
#
_entry.id   e8e064fab78992c6e52ba32b54b49200
#
_cell.length_a   1.000
_cell.length_b   1.000
_cell.length_c   1.000
_cell.angle_alpha   90.00
_cell.angle_beta   90.00
_cell.angle_gamma   90.00
#
_symmetry.space_group_name_H-M   'P 1'
#
loop_
_entity.id
_entity.type
_entity.pdbx_description
1 polymer ?
#
loop_
_entity_poly.entity_id
_entity_poly.type
_entity_poly.pdbx_seq_one_letter_code
_entity_poly.pdbx_strand_id
1 'polypeptide(L)'
;MYPTVDFIFLNEKDMVKAGVKNMPKCIGTMEELLRCVHKGDYVMAGENHDSHGAQVSFPTSSPFPEMPLDDGDDRRFMAMPAYVGGSFDMAGVKWYGSNMSNKKVGLPRSVLTVMLNDKMTGVPLCLMSANLLSAYRTGAVPGVGAKYLAPKAANTVAICGPGVMGHTALAAMLCVRPSIKHVKVKGRGQKSLMNFIKDIKVRCPQLYSVEPVDTVEELVKDSDIVIFSNTGGTDPSSYPFVKSEWLKPGCLIAALSCFDMDSKDMADN
;
A
#
# COMPACT_ATOMS: atom_id res chain seq x y z
N MET A 1 34.02 -27.58 -14.39
CA MET A 1 33.43 -26.26 -14.77
C MET A 1 32.06 -26.19 -14.10
N TYR A 2 31.81 -25.20 -13.25
CA TYR A 2 30.49 -25.05 -12.64
C TYR A 2 29.48 -24.59 -13.68
N PRO A 3 28.22 -25.02 -13.63
CA PRO A 3 27.18 -24.53 -14.54
C PRO A 3 26.98 -23.02 -14.37
N THR A 4 26.72 -22.32 -15.47
CA THR A 4 26.38 -20.90 -15.45
C THR A 4 25.03 -20.71 -14.80
N VAL A 5 24.91 -19.70 -13.94
CA VAL A 5 23.65 -19.31 -13.31
C VAL A 5 23.15 -18.05 -14.01
N ASP A 6 22.07 -18.16 -14.75
CA ASP A 6 21.40 -17.06 -15.44
C ASP A 6 20.07 -16.77 -14.80
N PHE A 7 19.68 -15.48 -14.76
CA PHE A 7 18.36 -15.04 -14.29
C PHE A 7 17.87 -13.86 -15.13
N ILE A 8 16.56 -13.68 -15.16
CA ILE A 8 15.96 -12.61 -15.97
C ILE A 8 15.83 -11.31 -15.16
N PHE A 9 15.97 -10.18 -15.87
CA PHE A 9 15.65 -8.86 -15.35
C PHE A 9 14.35 -8.35 -16.00
N LEU A 10 13.38 -7.94 -15.15
CA LEU A 10 12.10 -7.38 -15.59
C LEU A 10 12.01 -5.91 -15.17
N ASN A 11 12.10 -5.02 -16.14
CA ASN A 11 11.90 -3.59 -15.91
C ASN A 11 10.41 -3.26 -15.72
N GLU A 12 10.08 -1.99 -15.42
CA GLU A 12 8.71 -1.58 -15.17
C GLU A 12 7.77 -1.82 -16.37
N LYS A 13 8.27 -1.67 -17.61
CA LYS A 13 7.47 -1.94 -18.82
C LYS A 13 7.13 -3.43 -18.95
N ASP A 14 8.06 -4.30 -18.58
CA ASP A 14 7.84 -5.74 -18.56
C ASP A 14 6.84 -6.13 -17.49
N MET A 15 6.92 -5.52 -16.31
CA MET A 15 5.94 -5.70 -15.24
C MET A 15 4.52 -5.28 -15.66
N VAL A 16 4.40 -4.19 -16.43
CA VAL A 16 3.10 -3.79 -17.01
C VAL A 16 2.58 -4.81 -18.00
N LYS A 17 3.43 -5.33 -18.89
CA LYS A 17 3.07 -6.39 -19.84
C LYS A 17 2.67 -7.69 -19.13
N ALA A 18 3.36 -8.02 -18.02
CA ALA A 18 3.04 -9.17 -17.16
C ALA A 18 1.70 -9.02 -16.41
N GLY A 19 1.08 -7.84 -16.45
CA GLY A 19 -0.25 -7.61 -15.90
C GLY A 19 -0.27 -7.10 -14.45
N VAL A 20 0.81 -6.48 -13.96
CA VAL A 20 0.88 -5.92 -12.58
C VAL A 20 -0.26 -4.96 -12.26
N LYS A 21 -0.87 -4.34 -13.27
CA LYS A 21 -2.01 -3.41 -13.13
C LYS A 21 -3.39 -4.10 -13.14
N ASN A 22 -3.46 -5.42 -13.28
CA ASN A 22 -4.72 -6.15 -13.27
C ASN A 22 -5.25 -6.26 -11.83
N MET A 23 -6.03 -5.28 -11.39
CA MET A 23 -6.53 -5.19 -10.02
C MET A 23 -7.40 -6.40 -9.61
N PRO A 24 -8.33 -6.91 -10.41
CA PRO A 24 -9.07 -8.14 -10.08
C PRO A 24 -8.15 -9.33 -9.80
N LYS A 25 -7.12 -9.55 -10.63
CA LYS A 25 -6.14 -10.62 -10.40
C LYS A 25 -5.31 -10.35 -9.14
N CYS A 26 -4.92 -9.10 -8.92
CA CYS A 26 -4.17 -8.72 -7.73
C CYS A 26 -4.95 -8.97 -6.43
N ILE A 27 -6.25 -8.66 -6.40
CA ILE A 27 -7.14 -8.96 -5.26
C ILE A 27 -7.20 -10.47 -5.01
N GLY A 28 -7.40 -11.29 -6.06
CA GLY A 28 -7.41 -12.74 -5.93
C GLY A 28 -6.10 -13.31 -5.39
N THR A 29 -4.96 -12.79 -5.89
CA THR A 29 -3.62 -13.18 -5.41
C THR A 29 -3.40 -12.79 -3.95
N MET A 30 -3.84 -11.59 -3.54
CA MET A 30 -3.71 -11.16 -2.13
C MET A 30 -4.63 -11.95 -1.21
N GLU A 31 -5.82 -12.32 -1.66
CA GLU A 31 -6.73 -13.21 -0.91
C GLU A 31 -6.11 -14.58 -0.69
N GLU A 32 -5.47 -15.15 -1.70
CA GLU A 32 -4.77 -16.42 -1.60
C GLU A 32 -3.56 -16.33 -0.65
N LEU A 33 -2.77 -15.25 -0.75
CA LEU A 33 -1.69 -14.98 0.19
C LEU A 33 -2.18 -14.93 1.64
N LEU A 34 -3.28 -14.21 1.91
CA LEU A 34 -3.85 -14.13 3.25
C LEU A 34 -4.31 -15.51 3.76
N ARG A 35 -4.76 -16.40 2.88
CA ARG A 35 -5.06 -17.80 3.24
C ARG A 35 -3.80 -18.61 3.59
N CYS A 36 -2.69 -18.39 2.89
CA CYS A 36 -1.39 -19.01 3.24
C CYS A 36 -0.92 -18.51 4.61
N VAL A 37 -1.01 -17.19 4.85
CA VAL A 37 -0.64 -16.61 6.15
C VAL A 37 -1.52 -17.16 7.28
N HIS A 38 -2.84 -17.25 7.09
CA HIS A 38 -3.74 -17.84 8.09
C HIS A 38 -3.41 -19.30 8.42
N LYS A 39 -2.93 -20.07 7.44
CA LYS A 39 -2.53 -21.47 7.64
C LYS A 39 -1.13 -21.63 8.24
N GLY A 40 -0.37 -20.56 8.37
CA GLY A 40 1.04 -20.60 8.76
C GLY A 40 1.97 -21.13 7.66
N ASP A 41 1.51 -21.17 6.39
CA ASP A 41 2.29 -21.70 5.25
C ASP A 41 3.17 -20.58 4.65
N TYR A 42 4.02 -20.01 5.48
CA TYR A 42 4.99 -18.98 5.13
C TYR A 42 6.11 -18.92 6.17
N VAL A 43 7.25 -18.35 5.79
CA VAL A 43 8.36 -18.05 6.69
C VAL A 43 8.88 -16.66 6.33
N MET A 44 9.03 -15.79 7.33
CA MET A 44 9.65 -14.49 7.18
C MET A 44 11.02 -14.44 7.86
N ALA A 45 11.74 -13.35 7.66
CA ALA A 45 13.04 -13.13 8.29
C ALA A 45 12.95 -13.03 9.82
N GLY A 46 14.10 -13.11 10.48
CA GLY A 46 14.26 -12.95 11.93
C GLY A 46 14.15 -14.27 12.69
N GLU A 47 14.56 -14.25 13.96
CA GLU A 47 14.56 -15.42 14.83
C GLU A 47 13.16 -15.99 15.10
N ASN A 48 12.16 -15.12 15.10
CA ASN A 48 10.75 -15.50 15.26
C ASN A 48 10.08 -15.97 13.96
N HIS A 49 10.80 -15.97 12.83
CA HIS A 49 10.31 -16.32 11.49
C HIS A 49 9.13 -15.48 10.99
N ASP A 50 8.85 -14.37 11.63
CA ASP A 50 7.72 -13.44 11.34
C ASP A 50 8.13 -11.96 11.46
N SER A 51 9.41 -11.67 11.29
CA SER A 51 9.91 -10.28 11.33
C SER A 51 9.65 -9.55 10.04
N HIS A 52 9.30 -8.26 10.15
CA HIS A 52 9.01 -7.40 9.00
C HIS A 52 10.18 -7.23 8.03
N GLY A 53 11.40 -7.48 8.46
CA GLY A 53 12.63 -7.41 7.68
C GLY A 53 13.76 -6.71 8.44
N ALA A 54 14.92 -6.61 7.78
CA ALA A 54 16.10 -5.92 8.30
C ALA A 54 16.22 -4.53 7.69
N GLN A 55 16.49 -3.53 8.55
CA GLN A 55 16.59 -2.13 8.15
C GLN A 55 18.02 -1.60 8.36
N VAL A 56 18.52 -0.86 7.36
CA VAL A 56 19.68 0.03 7.50
C VAL A 56 19.13 1.45 7.68
N SER A 57 19.35 2.00 8.88
CA SER A 57 19.04 3.40 9.22
C SER A 57 20.34 4.17 9.36
N PHE A 58 20.29 5.47 9.06
CA PHE A 58 21.45 6.33 9.17
C PHE A 58 21.48 7.01 10.55
N PRO A 59 22.67 7.32 11.07
CA PRO A 59 22.81 8.01 12.35
C PRO A 59 22.45 9.50 12.22
N THR A 60 22.14 10.13 13.34
CA THR A 60 21.91 11.59 13.42
C THR A 60 23.19 12.40 13.32
N SER A 61 24.36 11.78 13.58
CA SER A 61 25.68 12.37 13.44
C SER A 61 26.72 11.34 13.07
N SER A 62 27.79 11.74 12.36
CA SER A 62 28.88 10.86 11.98
C SER A 62 30.21 11.62 11.90
N PRO A 63 31.33 11.01 12.29
CA PRO A 63 32.66 11.55 12.04
C PRO A 63 33.09 11.42 10.57
N PHE A 64 32.36 10.68 9.76
CA PHE A 64 32.63 10.45 8.35
C PHE A 64 31.82 11.43 7.49
N PRO A 65 32.48 12.37 6.75
CA PRO A 65 31.77 13.43 6.01
C PRO A 65 30.80 12.90 4.93
N GLU A 66 31.12 11.75 4.34
CA GLU A 66 30.30 11.15 3.26
C GLU A 66 29.16 10.25 3.79
N MET A 67 29.08 10.04 5.11
CA MET A 67 28.01 9.24 5.70
C MET A 67 26.68 10.00 5.59
N PRO A 68 25.67 9.44 4.91
CA PRO A 68 24.33 10.03 4.96
C PRO A 68 23.82 10.09 6.42
N LEU A 69 23.15 11.16 6.76
CA LEU A 69 22.58 11.33 8.08
C LEU A 69 21.06 11.18 8.05
N ASP A 70 20.49 10.83 9.21
CA ASP A 70 19.06 10.94 9.44
C ASP A 70 18.73 12.43 9.68
N ASP A 71 18.20 13.05 8.64
CA ASP A 71 17.78 14.45 8.60
C ASP A 71 16.25 14.61 8.64
N GLY A 72 15.53 13.56 9.06
CA GLY A 72 14.08 13.53 9.13
C GLY A 72 13.41 13.18 7.79
N ASP A 73 14.17 12.95 6.72
CA ASP A 73 13.63 12.59 5.40
C ASP A 73 13.33 11.09 5.25
N ASP A 74 13.26 10.32 6.34
CA ASP A 74 12.99 8.88 6.34
C ASP A 74 13.93 8.12 5.39
N ARG A 75 15.23 8.44 5.47
CA ARG A 75 16.27 7.81 4.65
C ARG A 75 16.64 6.46 5.22
N ARG A 76 16.30 5.40 4.51
CA ARG A 76 16.60 4.03 4.94
C ARG A 76 16.67 3.06 3.77
N PHE A 77 17.29 1.90 4.02
CA PHE A 77 17.17 0.72 3.18
C PHE A 77 16.54 -0.42 3.96
N MET A 78 15.79 -1.29 3.28
CA MET A 78 15.15 -2.42 3.94
C MET A 78 15.16 -3.66 3.05
N ALA A 79 15.58 -4.79 3.63
CA ALA A 79 15.47 -6.12 3.06
C ALA A 79 14.33 -6.89 3.75
N MET A 80 13.43 -7.46 2.97
CA MET A 80 12.27 -8.22 3.47
C MET A 80 12.27 -9.61 2.81
N PRO A 81 13.12 -10.54 3.30
CA PRO A 81 13.13 -11.92 2.81
C PRO A 81 11.92 -12.68 3.32
N ALA A 82 11.36 -13.54 2.47
CA ALA A 82 10.28 -14.43 2.83
C ALA A 82 10.22 -15.66 1.91
N TYR A 83 9.63 -16.73 2.41
CA TYR A 83 9.07 -17.81 1.63
C TYR A 83 7.56 -17.82 1.80
N VAL A 84 6.83 -18.11 0.75
CA VAL A 84 5.38 -18.29 0.75
C VAL A 84 5.05 -19.61 0.07
N GLY A 85 4.31 -20.45 0.77
CA GLY A 85 3.87 -21.76 0.28
C GLY A 85 2.61 -21.69 -0.59
N GLY A 86 1.76 -22.71 -0.49
CA GLY A 86 0.56 -22.83 -1.31
C GLY A 86 0.88 -22.91 -2.80
N SER A 87 0.10 -22.23 -3.62
CA SER A 87 0.34 -22.15 -5.07
C SER A 87 1.51 -21.23 -5.45
N PHE A 88 2.01 -20.42 -4.53
CA PHE A 88 3.18 -19.57 -4.77
C PHE A 88 4.47 -20.37 -4.74
N ASP A 89 4.67 -21.15 -3.71
CA ASP A 89 5.80 -22.06 -3.50
C ASP A 89 7.16 -21.44 -3.84
N MET A 90 7.41 -20.21 -3.34
CA MET A 90 8.49 -19.34 -3.79
C MET A 90 9.20 -18.64 -2.64
N ALA A 91 10.53 -18.62 -2.69
CA ALA A 91 11.36 -17.77 -1.83
C ALA A 91 11.72 -16.46 -2.57
N GLY A 92 12.05 -15.42 -1.80
CA GLY A 92 12.52 -14.18 -2.40
C GLY A 92 12.77 -13.08 -1.40
N VAL A 93 13.13 -11.91 -1.91
CA VAL A 93 13.37 -10.72 -1.10
C VAL A 93 12.83 -9.48 -1.80
N LYS A 94 12.12 -8.64 -1.05
CA LYS A 94 11.90 -7.26 -1.44
C LYS A 94 13.02 -6.41 -0.86
N TRP A 95 13.74 -5.68 -1.72
CA TRP A 95 14.74 -4.70 -1.34
C TRP A 95 14.29 -3.32 -1.78
N TYR A 96 14.35 -2.32 -0.87
CA TYR A 96 14.01 -0.96 -1.24
C TYR A 96 14.81 0.09 -0.46
N GLY A 97 15.07 1.22 -1.13
CA GLY A 97 15.49 2.47 -0.51
C GLY A 97 14.31 3.43 -0.38
N SER A 98 14.24 4.17 0.70
CA SER A 98 13.27 5.24 0.95
C SER A 98 13.96 6.54 1.31
N ASN A 99 13.46 7.65 0.74
CA ASN A 99 13.90 9.00 1.08
C ASN A 99 12.82 10.00 0.65
N MET A 100 12.32 10.81 1.57
CA MET A 100 11.30 11.82 1.29
C MET A 100 11.80 12.90 0.31
N SER A 101 13.09 13.22 0.35
CA SER A 101 13.74 14.19 -0.55
C SER A 101 13.77 13.76 -2.01
N ASN A 102 13.59 12.48 -2.33
CA ASN A 102 13.49 11.99 -3.71
C ASN A 102 12.44 12.76 -4.52
N LYS A 103 11.35 13.19 -3.89
CA LYS A 103 10.29 13.96 -4.54
C LYS A 103 10.77 15.31 -5.06
N LYS A 104 11.79 15.92 -4.42
CA LYS A 104 12.37 17.21 -4.84
C LYS A 104 13.07 17.12 -6.18
N VAL A 105 13.55 15.91 -6.53
CA VAL A 105 14.27 15.62 -7.79
C VAL A 105 13.43 14.75 -8.75
N GLY A 106 12.13 14.64 -8.53
CA GLY A 106 11.20 13.92 -9.41
C GLY A 106 11.22 12.39 -9.29
N LEU A 107 11.92 11.85 -8.28
CA LEU A 107 11.92 10.42 -8.02
C LEU A 107 10.80 10.02 -7.04
N PRO A 108 10.34 8.76 -7.07
CA PRO A 108 9.43 8.26 -6.06
C PRO A 108 10.11 8.23 -4.68
N ARG A 109 9.32 8.44 -3.60
CA ARG A 109 9.83 8.34 -2.22
C ARG A 109 10.62 7.05 -1.98
N SER A 110 10.10 5.94 -2.49
CA SER A 110 10.73 4.62 -2.36
C SER A 110 10.96 4.04 -3.75
N VAL A 111 12.14 3.44 -3.94
CA VAL A 111 12.49 2.69 -5.14
C VAL A 111 12.68 1.24 -4.72
N LEU A 112 11.90 0.36 -5.34
CA LEU A 112 11.75 -1.03 -4.91
C LEU A 112 12.16 -2.01 -6.01
N THR A 113 12.81 -3.08 -5.56
CA THR A 113 13.06 -4.28 -6.36
C THR A 113 12.57 -5.51 -5.63
N VAL A 114 12.25 -6.57 -6.38
CA VAL A 114 11.99 -7.91 -5.84
C VAL A 114 12.85 -8.90 -6.60
N MET A 115 13.52 -9.78 -5.87
CA MET A 115 14.20 -10.94 -6.40
C MET A 115 13.45 -12.19 -5.95
N LEU A 116 13.23 -13.11 -6.89
CA LEU A 116 12.67 -14.44 -6.60
C LEU A 116 13.74 -15.50 -6.80
N ASN A 117 13.72 -16.51 -5.94
CA ASN A 117 14.67 -17.60 -5.91
C ASN A 117 13.94 -18.95 -5.92
N ASP A 118 14.54 -19.92 -6.57
CA ASP A 118 14.19 -21.31 -6.37
C ASP A 118 14.46 -21.70 -4.91
N LYS A 119 13.44 -22.23 -4.25
CA LYS A 119 13.48 -22.50 -2.81
C LYS A 119 14.44 -23.63 -2.42
N MET A 120 14.73 -24.57 -3.34
CA MET A 120 15.54 -25.76 -3.06
C MET A 120 17.02 -25.51 -3.32
N THR A 121 17.34 -24.77 -4.37
CA THR A 121 18.70 -24.55 -4.82
C THR A 121 19.25 -23.17 -4.46
N GLY A 122 18.37 -22.20 -4.13
CA GLY A 122 18.72 -20.81 -3.91
C GLY A 122 19.04 -20.04 -5.20
N VAL A 123 18.94 -20.68 -6.35
CA VAL A 123 19.23 -20.03 -7.65
C VAL A 123 18.26 -18.86 -7.85
N PRO A 124 18.78 -17.64 -8.17
CA PRO A 124 17.90 -16.53 -8.55
C PRO A 124 17.19 -16.85 -9.86
N LEU A 125 15.88 -16.59 -9.89
CA LEU A 125 15.04 -16.80 -11.07
C LEU A 125 14.82 -15.49 -11.82
N CYS A 126 14.54 -14.41 -11.07
CA CYS A 126 14.38 -13.09 -11.65
C CYS A 126 14.66 -11.97 -10.65
N LEU A 127 15.06 -10.82 -11.18
CA LEU A 127 15.08 -9.53 -10.50
C LEU A 127 14.09 -8.60 -11.20
N MET A 128 13.17 -7.99 -10.47
CA MET A 128 12.12 -7.17 -11.07
C MET A 128 11.98 -5.79 -10.44
N SER A 129 11.59 -4.80 -11.24
CA SER A 129 11.13 -3.49 -10.75
C SER A 129 9.83 -3.68 -9.98
N ALA A 130 9.75 -3.15 -8.76
CA ALA A 130 8.65 -3.46 -7.86
C ALA A 130 7.84 -2.25 -7.37
N ASN A 131 8.03 -1.06 -7.91
CA ASN A 131 7.24 0.12 -7.52
C ASN A 131 5.74 -0.09 -7.81
N LEU A 132 5.40 -0.47 -9.04
CA LEU A 132 4.01 -0.77 -9.41
C LEU A 132 3.48 -2.01 -8.68
N LEU A 133 4.31 -3.06 -8.57
CA LEU A 133 3.93 -4.26 -7.82
C LEU A 133 3.54 -3.92 -6.38
N SER A 134 4.38 -3.14 -5.69
CA SER A 134 4.11 -2.70 -4.33
C SER A 134 2.86 -1.84 -4.22
N ALA A 135 2.63 -0.92 -5.17
CA ALA A 135 1.45 -0.07 -5.19
C ALA A 135 0.15 -0.88 -5.34
N TYR A 136 0.12 -1.76 -6.33
CA TYR A 136 -1.09 -2.52 -6.65
C TYR A 136 -1.40 -3.59 -5.60
N ARG A 137 -0.37 -4.35 -5.10
CA ARG A 137 -0.61 -5.33 -4.04
C ARG A 137 -1.08 -4.66 -2.74
N THR A 138 -0.54 -3.47 -2.41
CA THR A 138 -0.94 -2.76 -1.19
C THR A 138 -2.37 -2.24 -1.29
N GLY A 139 -2.76 -1.67 -2.45
CA GLY A 139 -4.14 -1.26 -2.70
C GLY A 139 -5.13 -2.43 -2.79
N ALA A 140 -4.67 -3.63 -3.17
CA ALA A 140 -5.52 -4.81 -3.28
C ALA A 140 -5.92 -5.39 -1.91
N VAL A 141 -5.07 -5.26 -0.88
CA VAL A 141 -5.36 -5.79 0.48
C VAL A 141 -6.67 -5.24 1.05
N PRO A 142 -6.91 -3.91 1.10
CA PRO A 142 -8.20 -3.39 1.54
C PRO A 142 -9.36 -3.78 0.60
N GLY A 143 -9.07 -4.08 -0.68
CA GLY A 143 -10.06 -4.65 -1.59
C GLY A 143 -10.52 -6.05 -1.15
N VAL A 144 -9.60 -6.90 -0.66
CA VAL A 144 -9.97 -8.19 -0.04
C VAL A 144 -10.83 -7.94 1.20
N GLY A 145 -10.44 -7.02 2.09
CA GLY A 145 -11.24 -6.63 3.25
C GLY A 145 -12.65 -6.17 2.85
N ALA A 146 -12.74 -5.29 1.86
CA ALA A 146 -14.03 -4.78 1.39
C ALA A 146 -14.92 -5.88 0.75
N LYS A 147 -14.32 -6.87 0.10
CA LYS A 147 -15.06 -8.02 -0.46
C LYS A 147 -15.90 -8.75 0.58
N TYR A 148 -15.40 -8.83 1.81
CA TYR A 148 -16.04 -9.57 2.90
C TYR A 148 -16.77 -8.68 3.90
N LEU A 149 -16.24 -7.49 4.18
CA LEU A 149 -16.67 -6.66 5.32
C LEU A 149 -17.47 -5.42 4.91
N ALA A 150 -17.25 -4.86 3.71
CA ALA A 150 -17.99 -3.67 3.30
C ALA A 150 -19.45 -3.99 2.97
N PRO A 151 -20.39 -3.06 3.20
CA PRO A 151 -21.76 -3.22 2.78
C PRO A 151 -21.88 -3.58 1.31
N LYS A 152 -22.73 -4.54 0.96
CA LYS A 152 -22.93 -4.97 -0.44
C LYS A 152 -23.42 -3.83 -1.32
N ALA A 153 -24.23 -2.94 -0.79
CA ALA A 153 -24.79 -1.77 -1.46
C ALA A 153 -23.94 -0.49 -1.22
N ALA A 154 -22.66 -0.64 -0.83
CA ALA A 154 -21.78 0.51 -0.63
C ALA A 154 -21.78 1.42 -1.86
N ASN A 155 -22.07 2.70 -1.66
CA ASN A 155 -22.22 3.68 -2.72
C ASN A 155 -21.20 4.83 -2.63
N THR A 156 -20.73 5.14 -1.43
CA THR A 156 -19.80 6.25 -1.17
C THR A 156 -18.48 5.77 -0.57
N VAL A 157 -17.37 6.16 -1.20
CA VAL A 157 -16.01 5.94 -0.69
C VAL A 157 -15.39 7.27 -0.31
N ALA A 158 -14.79 7.31 0.89
CA ALA A 158 -13.99 8.42 1.38
C ALA A 158 -12.49 8.09 1.30
N ILE A 159 -11.65 9.03 0.85
CA ILE A 159 -10.21 8.84 0.73
C ILE A 159 -9.49 9.98 1.43
N CYS A 160 -8.79 9.67 2.52
CA CYS A 160 -7.82 10.55 3.16
C CYS A 160 -6.42 10.25 2.61
N GLY A 161 -5.87 11.15 1.81
CA GLY A 161 -4.55 10.99 1.18
C GLY A 161 -4.63 10.67 -0.31
N PRO A 162 -4.69 11.69 -1.18
CA PRO A 162 -4.79 11.56 -2.64
C PRO A 162 -3.43 11.22 -3.28
N GLY A 163 -2.87 10.07 -2.91
CA GLY A 163 -1.62 9.54 -3.42
C GLY A 163 -1.79 8.24 -4.20
N VAL A 164 -0.66 7.58 -4.49
CA VAL A 164 -0.63 6.30 -5.22
C VAL A 164 -1.46 5.23 -4.50
N MET A 165 -1.39 5.17 -3.16
CA MET A 165 -2.18 4.20 -2.37
C MET A 165 -3.68 4.49 -2.46
N GLY A 166 -4.08 5.77 -2.42
CA GLY A 166 -5.48 6.17 -2.63
C GLY A 166 -6.01 5.73 -4.00
N HIS A 167 -5.22 5.89 -5.07
CA HIS A 167 -5.59 5.43 -6.41
C HIS A 167 -5.78 3.92 -6.48
N THR A 168 -4.82 3.14 -5.98
CA THR A 168 -4.87 1.68 -6.08
C THR A 168 -5.93 1.07 -5.16
N ALA A 169 -6.12 1.63 -3.97
CA ALA A 169 -7.19 1.21 -3.07
C ALA A 169 -8.57 1.52 -3.66
N LEU A 170 -8.78 2.72 -4.22
CA LEU A 170 -10.04 3.04 -4.90
C LEU A 170 -10.30 2.07 -6.06
N ALA A 171 -9.29 1.79 -6.88
CA ALA A 171 -9.42 0.81 -7.96
C ALA A 171 -9.86 -0.57 -7.44
N ALA A 172 -9.31 -1.01 -6.29
CA ALA A 172 -9.72 -2.25 -5.66
C ALA A 172 -11.16 -2.20 -5.13
N MET A 173 -11.57 -1.09 -4.49
CA MET A 173 -12.96 -0.90 -4.03
C MET A 173 -13.95 -0.98 -5.19
N LEU A 174 -13.66 -0.30 -6.31
CA LEU A 174 -14.52 -0.31 -7.50
C LEU A 174 -14.63 -1.71 -8.13
N CYS A 175 -13.58 -2.54 -8.03
CA CYS A 175 -13.63 -3.93 -8.49
C CYS A 175 -14.58 -4.79 -7.65
N VAL A 176 -14.62 -4.61 -6.32
CA VAL A 176 -15.38 -5.48 -5.42
C VAL A 176 -16.76 -4.92 -5.05
N ARG A 177 -16.97 -3.62 -5.28
CA ARG A 177 -18.24 -2.90 -5.03
C ARG A 177 -18.59 -1.99 -6.22
N PRO A 178 -19.10 -2.54 -7.31
CA PRO A 178 -19.46 -1.75 -8.51
C PRO A 178 -20.63 -0.79 -8.30
N SER A 179 -21.33 -0.90 -7.15
CA SER A 179 -22.35 0.03 -6.70
C SER A 179 -21.82 1.40 -6.28
N ILE A 180 -20.51 1.54 -6.06
CA ILE A 180 -19.87 2.81 -5.69
C ILE A 180 -20.05 3.83 -6.82
N LYS A 181 -20.60 5.01 -6.49
CA LYS A 181 -20.86 6.12 -7.41
C LYS A 181 -20.30 7.45 -6.94
N HIS A 182 -19.99 7.56 -5.64
CA HIS A 182 -19.55 8.82 -5.03
C HIS A 182 -18.19 8.62 -4.35
N VAL A 183 -17.29 9.58 -4.54
CA VAL A 183 -15.97 9.59 -3.93
C VAL A 183 -15.74 10.95 -3.29
N LYS A 184 -15.47 10.95 -1.98
CA LYS A 184 -15.04 12.13 -1.21
C LYS A 184 -13.52 12.03 -1.03
N VAL A 185 -12.81 13.13 -1.19
CA VAL A 185 -11.34 13.13 -1.13
C VAL A 185 -10.85 14.27 -0.25
N LYS A 186 -10.01 13.93 0.73
CA LYS A 186 -9.29 14.91 1.55
C LYS A 186 -7.78 14.79 1.34
N GLY A 187 -7.12 15.92 1.12
CA GLY A 187 -5.67 16.01 0.97
C GLY A 187 -5.13 17.31 1.55
N ARG A 188 -3.88 17.30 2.01
CA ARG A 188 -3.21 18.51 2.55
C ARG A 188 -2.78 19.49 1.47
N GLY A 189 -2.39 18.99 0.30
CA GLY A 189 -1.86 19.79 -0.80
C GLY A 189 -2.91 19.96 -1.91
N GLN A 190 -3.35 21.21 -2.14
CA GLN A 190 -4.39 21.53 -3.13
C GLN A 190 -4.06 21.00 -4.53
N LYS A 191 -2.80 21.17 -4.99
CA LYS A 191 -2.37 20.69 -6.32
C LYS A 191 -2.50 19.17 -6.46
N SER A 192 -2.06 18.40 -5.45
CA SER A 192 -2.15 16.94 -5.47
C SER A 192 -3.60 16.46 -5.39
N LEU A 193 -4.42 17.12 -4.57
CA LEU A 193 -5.85 16.85 -4.45
C LEU A 193 -6.58 17.05 -5.79
N MET A 194 -6.37 18.18 -6.44
CA MET A 194 -7.04 18.48 -7.71
C MET A 194 -6.55 17.57 -8.86
N ASN A 195 -5.26 17.23 -8.87
CA ASN A 195 -4.73 16.28 -9.85
C ASN A 195 -5.34 14.87 -9.66
N PHE A 196 -5.47 14.42 -8.41
CA PHE A 196 -6.12 13.15 -8.08
C PHE A 196 -7.57 13.13 -8.56
N ILE A 197 -8.36 14.17 -8.23
CA ILE A 197 -9.76 14.27 -8.64
C ILE A 197 -9.90 14.25 -10.17
N LYS A 198 -9.06 15.03 -10.86
CA LYS A 198 -9.04 15.06 -12.33
C LYS A 198 -8.74 13.68 -12.92
N ASP A 199 -7.72 12.99 -12.39
CA ASP A 199 -7.32 11.68 -12.88
C ASP A 199 -8.42 10.63 -12.65
N ILE A 200 -9.06 10.61 -11.46
CA ILE A 200 -10.16 9.71 -11.16
C ILE A 200 -11.38 9.97 -12.06
N LYS A 201 -11.74 11.22 -12.29
CA LYS A 201 -12.86 11.56 -13.21
C LYS A 201 -12.64 11.04 -14.62
N VAL A 202 -11.38 11.04 -15.09
CA VAL A 202 -11.02 10.52 -16.42
C VAL A 202 -11.02 8.98 -16.44
N ARG A 203 -10.43 8.35 -15.42
CA ARG A 203 -10.26 6.88 -15.38
C ARG A 203 -11.50 6.12 -14.97
N CYS A 204 -12.40 6.75 -14.24
CA CYS A 204 -13.57 6.12 -13.64
C CYS A 204 -14.86 6.87 -14.05
N PRO A 205 -15.23 6.89 -15.35
CA PRO A 205 -16.39 7.64 -15.84
C PRO A 205 -17.73 7.10 -15.30
N GLN A 206 -17.75 5.93 -14.68
CA GLN A 206 -18.92 5.36 -14.01
C GLN A 206 -19.27 6.03 -12.67
N LEU A 207 -18.39 6.89 -12.14
CA LEU A 207 -18.63 7.64 -10.91
C LEU A 207 -19.48 8.88 -11.21
N TYR A 208 -20.46 9.16 -10.35
CA TYR A 208 -21.32 10.35 -10.47
C TYR A 208 -20.67 11.60 -9.86
N SER A 209 -19.96 11.43 -8.73
CA SER A 209 -19.20 12.52 -8.14
C SER A 209 -17.83 12.08 -7.64
N VAL A 210 -16.87 12.99 -7.76
CA VAL A 210 -15.54 12.94 -7.12
C VAL A 210 -15.28 14.33 -6.60
N GLU A 211 -15.36 14.52 -5.28
CA GLU A 211 -15.43 15.83 -4.65
C GLU A 211 -14.37 16.00 -3.56
N PRO A 212 -13.74 17.18 -3.47
CA PRO A 212 -12.90 17.52 -2.34
C PRO A 212 -13.75 17.81 -1.10
N VAL A 213 -13.20 17.50 0.07
CA VAL A 213 -13.75 17.92 1.37
C VAL A 213 -12.66 18.49 2.25
N ASP A 214 -13.02 19.40 3.15
CA ASP A 214 -12.04 20.14 3.94
C ASP A 214 -11.76 19.50 5.30
N THR A 215 -12.74 18.86 5.91
CA THR A 215 -12.62 18.26 7.25
C THR A 215 -12.63 16.74 7.22
N VAL A 216 -12.15 16.11 8.29
CA VAL A 216 -12.23 14.65 8.45
C VAL A 216 -13.68 14.23 8.72
N GLU A 217 -14.44 15.06 9.44
CA GLU A 217 -15.86 14.82 9.69
C GLU A 217 -16.65 14.75 8.37
N GLU A 218 -16.52 15.75 7.50
CA GLU A 218 -17.15 15.74 6.16
C GLU A 218 -16.74 14.53 5.32
N LEU A 219 -15.45 14.11 5.46
CA LEU A 219 -14.92 12.97 4.73
C LEU A 219 -15.64 11.69 5.13
N VAL A 220 -15.73 11.40 6.44
CA VAL A 220 -16.22 10.11 6.95
C VAL A 220 -17.73 10.05 7.02
N LYS A 221 -18.40 11.20 7.21
CA LYS A 221 -19.86 11.27 7.34
C LYS A 221 -20.56 10.72 6.10
N ASP A 222 -21.56 9.88 6.29
CA ASP A 222 -22.35 9.23 5.23
C ASP A 222 -21.51 8.39 4.23
N SER A 223 -20.27 8.01 4.60
CA SER A 223 -19.42 7.18 3.78
C SER A 223 -19.54 5.70 4.15
N ASP A 224 -19.69 4.82 3.16
CA ASP A 224 -19.79 3.36 3.38
C ASP A 224 -18.41 2.72 3.57
N ILE A 225 -17.37 3.31 2.96
CA ILE A 225 -15.99 2.87 3.06
C ILE A 225 -15.10 4.09 3.24
N VAL A 226 -14.22 4.06 4.23
CA VAL A 226 -13.23 5.12 4.49
C VAL A 226 -11.82 4.54 4.33
N ILE A 227 -11.00 5.16 3.47
CA ILE A 227 -9.62 4.76 3.20
C ILE A 227 -8.68 5.82 3.76
N PHE A 228 -7.83 5.42 4.73
CA PHE A 228 -6.72 6.24 5.19
C PHE A 228 -5.44 5.83 4.46
N SER A 229 -4.94 6.69 3.58
CA SER A 229 -3.73 6.50 2.76
C SER A 229 -2.84 7.76 2.78
N ASN A 230 -3.00 8.59 3.81
CA ASN A 230 -2.23 9.79 4.04
C ASN A 230 -0.76 9.47 4.31
N THR A 231 0.12 10.43 4.13
CA THR A 231 1.50 10.30 4.59
C THR A 231 1.48 10.43 6.12
N GLY A 232 1.66 9.31 6.81
CA GLY A 232 1.83 9.28 8.24
C GLY A 232 3.15 9.97 8.62
N GLY A 233 3.13 10.82 9.64
CA GLY A 233 4.31 11.29 10.35
C GLY A 233 4.67 10.32 11.47
N THR A 234 5.76 10.58 12.17
CA THR A 234 6.12 9.90 13.43
C THR A 234 5.36 10.47 14.63
N ASP A 235 4.75 11.63 14.47
CA ASP A 235 3.97 12.31 15.51
C ASP A 235 2.47 11.96 15.38
N PRO A 236 1.91 11.23 16.37
CA PRO A 236 0.51 10.87 16.40
C PRO A 236 -0.46 12.06 16.35
N SER A 237 -0.05 13.24 16.86
CA SER A 237 -0.88 14.45 16.84
C SER A 237 -1.19 14.94 15.42
N SER A 238 -0.42 14.47 14.43
CA SER A 238 -0.61 14.79 13.01
C SER A 238 -1.58 13.84 12.29
N TYR A 239 -2.07 12.80 12.97
CA TYR A 239 -2.96 11.82 12.36
C TYR A 239 -4.37 12.38 12.17
N PRO A 240 -5.10 11.99 11.13
CA PRO A 240 -6.50 12.30 11.00
C PRO A 240 -7.26 11.69 12.18
N PHE A 241 -7.92 12.53 12.99
CA PHE A 241 -8.74 12.08 14.11
C PHE A 241 -10.17 11.83 13.63
N VAL A 242 -10.75 10.71 14.06
CA VAL A 242 -12.12 10.30 13.72
C VAL A 242 -12.90 10.07 15.02
N LYS A 243 -14.10 10.62 15.12
CA LYS A 243 -15.07 10.25 16.17
C LYS A 243 -16.01 9.17 15.64
N SER A 244 -16.35 8.21 16.49
CA SER A 244 -17.29 7.14 16.14
C SER A 244 -18.65 7.68 15.71
N GLU A 245 -19.12 8.74 16.36
CA GLU A 245 -20.41 9.40 16.06
C GLU A 245 -20.49 10.02 14.64
N TRP A 246 -19.33 10.22 13.97
CA TRP A 246 -19.30 10.70 12.60
C TRP A 246 -19.44 9.57 11.57
N LEU A 247 -19.23 8.33 12.00
CA LEU A 247 -19.24 7.18 11.11
C LEU A 247 -20.66 6.68 10.87
N LYS A 248 -20.92 6.29 9.65
CA LYS A 248 -22.15 5.59 9.29
C LYS A 248 -22.12 4.18 9.88
N PRO A 249 -23.20 3.70 10.52
CA PRO A 249 -23.26 2.31 10.97
C PRO A 249 -22.95 1.31 9.86
N GLY A 250 -22.06 0.36 10.14
CA GLY A 250 -21.56 -0.61 9.17
C GLY A 250 -20.51 -0.07 8.17
N CYS A 251 -19.99 1.12 8.39
CA CYS A 251 -18.88 1.67 7.61
C CYS A 251 -17.64 0.81 7.75
N LEU A 252 -16.98 0.51 6.63
CA LEU A 252 -15.66 -0.13 6.62
C LEU A 252 -14.56 0.92 6.68
N ILE A 253 -13.67 0.85 7.67
CA ILE A 253 -12.42 1.61 7.71
C ILE A 253 -11.28 0.75 7.16
N ALA A 254 -10.60 1.23 6.13
CA ALA A 254 -9.44 0.61 5.51
C ALA A 254 -8.19 1.47 5.77
N ALA A 255 -7.41 1.11 6.78
CA ALA A 255 -6.21 1.83 7.19
C ALA A 255 -4.96 1.32 6.46
N LEU A 256 -4.55 2.02 5.40
CA LEU A 256 -3.25 1.85 4.74
C LEU A 256 -2.18 2.75 5.36
N SER A 257 -2.59 3.68 6.18
CA SER A 257 -1.75 4.57 6.98
C SER A 257 -2.42 4.83 8.33
N CYS A 258 -1.78 5.65 9.16
CA CYS A 258 -2.28 5.96 10.48
C CYS A 258 -3.48 6.91 10.43
N PHE A 259 -4.44 6.67 11.30
CA PHE A 259 -5.48 7.57 11.75
C PHE A 259 -5.59 7.43 13.28
N ASP A 260 -6.30 8.32 13.94
CA ASP A 260 -6.52 8.31 15.37
C ASP A 260 -8.03 8.27 15.67
N MET A 261 -8.39 7.51 16.70
CA MET A 261 -9.74 7.36 17.20
C MET A 261 -9.67 7.01 18.69
N ASP A 262 -10.66 7.40 19.48
CA ASP A 262 -10.72 6.97 20.86
C ASP A 262 -10.73 5.43 20.95
N SER A 263 -9.85 4.88 21.80
CA SER A 263 -9.66 3.44 21.90
C SER A 263 -10.92 2.71 22.42
N LYS A 264 -11.71 3.38 23.26
CA LYS A 264 -12.98 2.85 23.76
C LYS A 264 -14.01 2.80 22.64
N ASP A 265 -14.13 3.89 21.87
CA ASP A 265 -15.00 3.92 20.69
C ASP A 265 -14.65 2.82 19.69
N MET A 266 -13.34 2.55 19.50
CA MET A 266 -12.87 1.50 18.60
C MET A 266 -13.20 0.09 19.12
N ALA A 267 -13.24 -0.10 20.44
CA ALA A 267 -13.56 -1.40 21.06
C ALA A 267 -15.06 -1.68 21.11
N ASP A 268 -15.87 -0.64 21.22
CA ASP A 268 -17.33 -0.73 21.42
C ASP A 268 -18.10 -0.79 20.09
N ASN A 269 -17.46 -0.50 18.93
CA ASN A 269 -18.05 -0.44 17.59
C ASN A 269 -17.27 -1.29 16.57
#